data_b77dc650864d582ef880d9ed9d325831
#
_entry.id   b77dc650864d582ef880d9ed9d325831
#
_cell.length_a   1.000
_cell.length_b   1.000
_cell.length_c   1.000
_cell.angle_alpha   90.00
_cell.angle_beta   90.00
_cell.angle_gamma   90.00
#
_symmetry.space_group_name_H-M   'P 1'
#
loop_
_entity.id
_entity.type
_entity.pdbx_description
1 polymer ?
#
loop_
_entity_poly.entity_id
_entity_poly.type
_entity_poly.pdbx_seq_one_letter_code
_entity_poly.pdbx_strand_id
1 'polypeptide(L)'
;MDQRTSGTMTETQSQNTPSDLLDVRLRRISWEADGVLALEFAAVDGGDLPPFEPGAHVDLHLGDGMLRQYSLCGDPAKRKCYRIGVREIDGGRVSRHIHRNLRPGALIQMSQPRNNFEFVASRNYLFIAGGIGITPLLPMMRAASGAGAAWSLLFCARSIEQAPFLDEARAHGGDVSVHASQAGARLDVTQCLAEVRPGTIIYCCGPESLMTAVEAASAHWPEGTVRFEWFAPRARPEGEISGGFRVVCARSGLSLEVMPEQSILQVLTDAGIEIARSCEQGICGTCEVRVLEGEVDHRDSILSASERASNEIMMTCVSRAKGASLVLDV
;
A
#
# COMPACT_ATOMS: atom_id res chain seq x y z
N MET A 1 -19.71 34.56 -32.78
CA MET A 1 -19.69 34.49 -31.31
C MET A 1 -19.28 33.08 -30.95
N ASP A 2 -18.01 32.94 -30.69
CA ASP A 2 -17.32 31.64 -30.55
C ASP A 2 -16.99 31.49 -29.05
N GLN A 3 -17.62 30.56 -28.37
CA GLN A 3 -17.30 30.25 -26.98
C GLN A 3 -16.51 28.94 -26.95
N ARG A 4 -15.20 29.07 -26.86
CA ARG A 4 -14.29 27.95 -26.50
C ARG A 4 -14.38 27.69 -25.00
N THR A 5 -14.91 26.53 -24.66
CA THR A 5 -14.82 25.97 -23.31
C THR A 5 -13.43 25.37 -23.12
N SER A 6 -12.61 26.02 -22.30
CA SER A 6 -11.33 25.52 -21.83
C SER A 6 -11.58 24.45 -20.76
N GLY A 7 -11.28 23.20 -21.07
CA GLY A 7 -11.19 22.12 -20.10
C GLY A 7 -9.93 22.29 -19.25
N THR A 8 -10.11 22.43 -17.97
CA THR A 8 -9.05 22.45 -16.96
C THR A 8 -8.51 21.03 -16.80
N MET A 9 -7.29 20.79 -17.26
CA MET A 9 -6.54 19.59 -16.93
C MET A 9 -6.08 19.72 -15.48
N THR A 10 -6.51 18.80 -14.64
CA THR A 10 -6.01 18.62 -13.28
C THR A 10 -4.58 18.07 -13.35
N GLU A 11 -3.61 18.90 -13.05
CA GLU A 11 -2.24 18.48 -12.80
C GLU A 11 -2.19 17.77 -11.45
N THR A 12 -2.03 16.44 -11.46
CA THR A 12 -1.74 15.67 -10.26
C THR A 12 -0.38 15.03 -10.44
N GLN A 13 0.68 15.68 -9.95
CA GLN A 13 1.95 15.00 -9.69
C GLN A 13 2.71 15.74 -8.59
N SER A 14 2.64 15.21 -7.39
CA SER A 14 3.54 15.58 -6.30
C SER A 14 4.83 14.75 -6.45
N GLN A 15 5.90 15.40 -6.85
CA GLN A 15 7.26 14.84 -6.83
C GLN A 15 7.78 14.94 -5.39
N ASN A 16 8.06 13.81 -4.73
CA ASN A 16 8.73 13.80 -3.43
C ASN A 16 10.21 14.18 -3.59
N THR A 17 10.49 15.45 -3.59
CA THR A 17 11.84 16.00 -3.33
C THR A 17 12.13 15.94 -1.83
N PRO A 18 13.41 15.96 -1.37
CA PRO A 18 13.75 15.98 0.06
C PRO A 18 13.09 17.10 0.88
N SER A 19 12.51 18.11 0.22
CA SER A 19 11.77 19.23 0.83
C SER A 19 10.33 18.87 1.27
N ASP A 20 9.81 17.67 0.94
CA ASP A 20 8.41 17.29 1.20
C ASP A 20 8.23 16.37 2.41
N LEU A 21 9.30 16.14 3.18
CA LEU A 21 9.22 15.34 4.40
C LEU A 21 8.66 16.15 5.56
N LEU A 22 7.80 15.50 6.33
CA LEU A 22 7.20 16.06 7.55
C LEU A 22 8.11 15.73 8.74
N ASP A 23 8.49 16.72 9.52
CA ASP A 23 9.13 16.53 10.81
C ASP A 23 8.05 16.21 11.86
N VAL A 24 8.07 15.01 12.37
CA VAL A 24 7.08 14.56 13.36
C VAL A 24 7.75 14.08 14.65
N ARG A 25 7.01 14.23 15.74
CA ARG A 25 7.40 13.74 17.07
C ARG A 25 6.55 12.57 17.46
N LEU A 26 7.16 11.45 17.82
CA LEU A 26 6.48 10.32 18.44
C LEU A 26 5.91 10.75 19.81
N ARG A 27 4.58 10.75 19.95
CA ARG A 27 3.86 11.21 21.16
C ARG A 27 3.49 10.06 22.07
N ARG A 28 3.08 8.93 21.49
CA ARG A 28 2.61 7.77 22.25
C ARG A 28 3.02 6.48 21.58
N ILE A 29 3.26 5.46 22.38
CA ILE A 29 3.35 4.05 22.00
C ILE A 29 2.33 3.31 22.84
N SER A 30 1.44 2.53 22.21
CA SER A 30 0.46 1.67 22.89
C SER A 30 0.70 0.21 22.48
N TRP A 31 0.54 -0.70 23.42
CA TRP A 31 0.47 -2.14 23.12
C TRP A 31 -0.92 -2.46 22.54
N GLU A 32 -0.98 -3.18 21.44
CA GLU A 32 -2.24 -3.54 20.76
C GLU A 32 -2.47 -5.05 20.75
N ALA A 33 -1.40 -5.82 20.61
CA ALA A 33 -1.39 -7.28 20.66
C ALA A 33 0.05 -7.77 20.81
N ASP A 34 0.24 -9.07 21.02
CA ASP A 34 1.57 -9.67 21.08
C ASP A 34 2.37 -9.36 19.81
N GLY A 35 3.51 -8.66 20.00
CA GLY A 35 4.37 -8.21 18.91
C GLY A 35 3.79 -7.08 18.05
N VAL A 36 2.74 -6.38 18.49
CA VAL A 36 2.15 -5.25 17.78
C VAL A 36 2.03 -4.02 18.67
N LEU A 37 2.60 -2.91 18.18
CA LEU A 37 2.51 -1.59 18.79
C LEU A 37 1.74 -0.64 17.88
N ALA A 38 0.94 0.25 18.48
CA ALA A 38 0.48 1.46 17.82
C ALA A 38 1.38 2.64 18.20
N LEU A 39 1.75 3.44 17.20
CA LEU A 39 2.56 4.63 17.35
C LEU A 39 1.76 5.86 16.89
N GLU A 40 1.74 6.90 17.73
CA GLU A 40 1.07 8.17 17.43
C GLU A 40 2.10 9.30 17.25
N PHE A 41 1.97 10.03 16.15
CA PHE A 41 2.88 11.11 15.77
C PHE A 41 2.13 12.42 15.64
N ALA A 42 2.76 13.52 16.05
CA ALA A 42 2.27 14.88 15.82
C ALA A 42 3.35 15.71 15.13
N ALA A 43 2.94 16.75 14.43
CA ALA A 43 3.86 17.72 13.84
C ALA A 43 4.74 18.36 14.93
N VAL A 44 6.03 18.59 14.63
CA VAL A 44 6.99 19.17 15.59
C VAL A 44 6.61 20.60 15.95
N ASP A 45 6.13 21.37 15.00
CA ASP A 45 5.66 22.74 15.16
C ASP A 45 4.29 22.87 15.87
N GLY A 46 3.62 21.73 16.15
CA GLY A 46 2.28 21.68 16.74
C GLY A 46 1.15 22.02 15.77
N GLY A 47 1.46 22.19 14.49
CA GLY A 47 0.51 22.42 13.41
C GLY A 47 -0.40 21.22 13.12
N ASP A 48 -1.23 21.37 12.10
CA ASP A 48 -1.99 20.25 11.54
C ASP A 48 -1.10 19.44 10.58
N LEU A 49 -1.18 18.13 10.67
CA LEU A 49 -0.62 17.25 9.66
C LEU A 49 -1.47 17.34 8.37
N PRO A 50 -0.89 17.05 7.18
CA PRO A 50 -1.65 16.97 5.94
C PRO A 50 -2.87 16.07 6.07
N PRO A 51 -3.99 16.36 5.36
CA PRO A 51 -5.14 15.46 5.35
C PRO A 51 -4.77 14.13 4.69
N PHE A 52 -5.47 13.07 5.08
CA PHE A 52 -5.35 11.78 4.41
C PHE A 52 -6.72 11.13 4.25
N GLU A 53 -6.84 10.27 3.25
CA GLU A 53 -8.02 9.47 2.98
C GLU A 53 -7.85 8.04 3.53
N PRO A 54 -8.94 7.32 3.86
CA PRO A 54 -8.86 5.90 4.23
C PRO A 54 -8.12 5.07 3.19
N GLY A 55 -7.17 4.24 3.64
CA GLY A 55 -6.26 3.47 2.78
C GLY A 55 -4.90 4.14 2.56
N ALA A 56 -4.71 5.38 2.99
CA ALA A 56 -3.44 6.06 2.85
C ALA A 56 -2.34 5.46 3.75
N HIS A 57 -1.10 5.59 3.27
CA HIS A 57 0.11 5.18 3.98
C HIS A 57 1.16 6.30 3.96
N VAL A 58 2.15 6.17 4.82
CA VAL A 58 3.31 7.06 4.93
C VAL A 58 4.61 6.25 4.97
N ASP A 59 5.71 6.86 4.54
CA ASP A 59 7.05 6.33 4.75
C ASP A 59 7.62 6.88 6.04
N LEU A 60 8.14 6.02 6.91
CA LEU A 60 8.96 6.39 8.05
C LEU A 60 10.43 6.33 7.67
N HIS A 61 11.15 7.44 7.87
CA HIS A 61 12.60 7.57 7.71
C HIS A 61 13.26 7.54 9.09
N LEU A 62 13.94 6.45 9.41
CA LEU A 62 14.47 6.20 10.77
C LEU A 62 16.01 6.35 10.85
N GLY A 63 16.63 6.98 9.84
CA GLY A 63 18.08 7.08 9.72
C GLY A 63 18.74 5.80 9.20
N ASP A 64 20.05 5.85 8.93
CA ASP A 64 20.86 4.71 8.46
C ASP A 64 20.23 3.93 7.28
N GLY A 65 19.53 4.62 6.38
CA GLY A 65 18.83 4.01 5.26
C GLY A 65 17.65 3.12 5.66
N MET A 66 17.17 3.23 6.90
CA MET A 66 15.96 2.53 7.35
C MET A 66 14.72 3.30 6.92
N LEU A 67 14.04 2.79 5.91
CA LEU A 67 12.78 3.30 5.39
C LEU A 67 11.75 2.17 5.33
N ARG A 68 10.54 2.42 5.80
CA ARG A 68 9.40 1.49 5.68
C ARG A 68 8.08 2.23 5.61
N GLN A 69 7.16 1.65 4.85
CA GLN A 69 5.79 2.10 4.71
C GLN A 69 4.91 1.54 5.80
N TYR A 70 3.98 2.38 6.25
CA TYR A 70 2.95 2.00 7.22
C TYR A 70 1.63 2.66 6.85
N SER A 71 0.56 1.87 6.81
CA SER A 71 -0.79 2.38 6.59
C SER A 71 -1.20 3.25 7.78
N LEU A 72 -1.82 4.40 7.49
CA LEU A 72 -2.42 5.27 8.49
C LEU A 72 -3.71 4.61 9.01
N CYS A 73 -3.72 4.26 10.28
CA CYS A 73 -4.84 3.56 10.92
C CYS A 73 -5.63 4.44 11.91
N GLY A 74 -5.29 5.73 11.97
CA GLY A 74 -5.99 6.72 12.79
C GLY A 74 -7.28 7.22 12.16
N ASP A 75 -7.90 8.19 12.83
CA ASP A 75 -9.08 8.91 12.35
C ASP A 75 -8.65 10.01 11.37
N PRO A 76 -9.06 9.97 10.08
CA PRO A 76 -8.71 11.00 9.10
C PRO A 76 -9.15 12.44 9.50
N ALA A 77 -10.21 12.56 10.31
CA ALA A 77 -10.68 13.84 10.80
C ALA A 77 -9.74 14.48 11.86
N LYS A 78 -8.86 13.67 12.47
CA LYS A 78 -7.95 14.13 13.53
C LYS A 78 -6.59 14.54 12.97
N ARG A 79 -6.50 15.72 12.40
CA ARG A 79 -5.28 16.23 11.75
C ARG A 79 -4.09 16.52 12.69
N LYS A 80 -4.29 16.53 14.01
CA LYS A 80 -3.20 16.72 15.00
C LYS A 80 -2.36 15.47 15.26
N CYS A 81 -2.79 14.32 14.73
CA CYS A 81 -2.14 13.04 15.03
C CYS A 81 -2.29 12.06 13.87
N TYR A 82 -1.17 11.50 13.43
CA TYR A 82 -1.15 10.28 12.63
C TYR A 82 -0.92 9.07 13.54
N ARG A 83 -1.58 7.97 13.24
CA ARG A 83 -1.41 6.70 13.93
C ARG A 83 -1.08 5.59 12.94
N ILE A 84 -0.08 4.78 13.26
CA ILE A 84 0.28 3.57 12.52
C ILE A 84 0.33 2.38 13.45
N GLY A 85 0.13 1.17 12.91
CA GLY A 85 0.36 -0.09 13.61
C GLY A 85 1.64 -0.75 13.11
N VAL A 86 2.48 -1.22 14.02
CA VAL A 86 3.76 -1.85 13.69
C VAL A 86 3.87 -3.22 14.33
N ARG A 87 3.92 -4.27 13.49
CA ARG A 87 4.19 -5.63 13.93
C ARG A 87 5.70 -5.88 13.93
N GLU A 88 6.24 -6.44 15.01
CA GLU A 88 7.63 -6.94 15.04
C GLU A 88 7.74 -8.17 14.13
N ILE A 89 8.70 -8.13 13.22
CA ILE A 89 8.99 -9.22 12.29
C ILE A 89 10.33 -9.82 12.66
N ASP A 90 10.38 -11.14 12.80
CA ASP A 90 11.62 -11.87 13.06
C ASP A 90 12.61 -11.62 11.90
N GLY A 91 13.83 -11.18 12.24
CA GLY A 91 14.82 -10.77 11.25
C GLY A 91 14.56 -9.39 10.62
N GLY A 92 13.41 -8.76 10.87
CA GLY A 92 13.08 -7.45 10.32
C GLY A 92 13.91 -6.33 10.96
N ARG A 93 14.74 -5.63 10.18
CA ARG A 93 15.61 -4.56 10.66
C ARG A 93 14.80 -3.38 11.21
N VAL A 94 13.84 -2.87 10.43
CA VAL A 94 13.07 -1.66 10.75
C VAL A 94 12.06 -1.90 11.88
N SER A 95 11.24 -2.94 11.79
CA SER A 95 10.24 -3.23 12.83
C SER A 95 10.86 -3.49 14.19
N ARG A 96 12.00 -4.21 14.23
CA ARG A 96 12.75 -4.43 15.48
C ARG A 96 13.37 -3.15 16.03
N HIS A 97 13.87 -2.26 15.16
CA HIS A 97 14.37 -0.94 15.57
C HIS A 97 13.25 -0.14 16.22
N ILE A 98 12.05 -0.11 15.62
CA ILE A 98 10.89 0.59 16.19
C ILE A 98 10.54 0.04 17.56
N HIS A 99 10.38 -1.28 17.71
CA HIS A 99 10.00 -1.89 18.97
C HIS A 99 11.03 -1.70 20.10
N ARG A 100 12.32 -1.74 19.77
CA ARG A 100 13.40 -1.74 20.76
C ARG A 100 13.94 -0.36 21.07
N ASN A 101 14.01 0.53 20.09
CA ASN A 101 14.78 1.77 20.18
C ASN A 101 13.92 3.03 20.21
N LEU A 102 12.75 3.06 19.52
CA LEU A 102 11.91 4.25 19.55
C LEU A 102 11.28 4.46 20.92
N ARG A 103 11.23 5.72 21.33
CA ARG A 103 10.60 6.15 22.60
C ARG A 103 9.80 7.42 22.34
N PRO A 104 8.72 7.68 23.09
CA PRO A 104 8.02 8.96 23.05
C PRO A 104 9.00 10.12 23.21
N GLY A 105 8.85 11.14 22.36
CA GLY A 105 9.76 12.27 22.24
C GLY A 105 10.71 12.19 21.05
N ALA A 106 10.91 11.00 20.42
CA ALA A 106 11.77 10.85 19.25
C ALA A 106 11.28 11.71 18.08
N LEU A 107 12.21 12.33 17.38
CA LEU A 107 11.97 13.09 16.16
C LEU A 107 12.22 12.17 14.96
N ILE A 108 11.30 12.17 14.03
CA ILE A 108 11.31 11.27 12.87
C ILE A 108 10.87 12.06 11.66
N GLN A 109 11.44 11.77 10.51
CA GLN A 109 10.96 12.26 9.24
C GLN A 109 9.95 11.27 8.64
N MET A 110 8.89 11.80 8.08
CA MET A 110 7.80 11.04 7.51
C MET A 110 7.42 11.63 6.15
N SER A 111 7.11 10.80 5.17
CA SER A 111 6.58 11.31 3.90
C SER A 111 5.20 11.93 4.08
N GLN A 112 4.77 12.70 3.10
CA GLN A 112 3.35 13.03 2.96
C GLN A 112 2.53 11.74 2.76
N PRO A 113 1.23 11.71 3.18
CA PRO A 113 0.34 10.59 2.91
C PRO A 113 0.18 10.35 1.40
N ARG A 114 0.24 9.10 0.99
CA ARG A 114 -0.09 8.63 -0.36
C ARG A 114 -1.14 7.54 -0.26
N ASN A 115 -1.99 7.40 -1.28
CA ASN A 115 -3.07 6.43 -1.25
C ASN A 115 -3.14 5.63 -2.55
N ASN A 116 -2.78 4.36 -2.49
CA ASN A 116 -2.91 3.37 -3.56
C ASN A 116 -3.97 2.29 -3.23
N PHE A 117 -4.70 2.50 -2.13
CA PHE A 117 -5.74 1.61 -1.66
C PHE A 117 -7.01 2.39 -1.36
N GLU A 118 -7.48 3.11 -2.37
CA GLU A 118 -8.59 4.06 -2.25
C GLU A 118 -9.88 3.42 -1.75
N PHE A 119 -10.53 4.09 -0.82
CA PHE A 119 -11.84 3.71 -0.33
C PHE A 119 -12.92 4.26 -1.24
N VAL A 120 -13.51 3.38 -2.05
CA VAL A 120 -14.57 3.73 -3.01
C VAL A 120 -15.93 3.63 -2.36
N ALA A 121 -16.79 4.61 -2.59
CA ALA A 121 -18.15 4.63 -2.03
C ALA A 121 -18.98 3.44 -2.50
N SER A 122 -19.62 2.75 -1.55
CA SER A 122 -20.55 1.63 -1.80
C SER A 122 -21.61 1.55 -0.70
N ARG A 123 -22.62 0.73 -0.92
CA ARG A 123 -23.65 0.46 0.10
C ARG A 123 -23.25 -0.65 1.06
N ASN A 124 -22.44 -1.59 0.60
CA ASN A 124 -22.01 -2.74 1.36
C ASN A 124 -20.51 -2.96 1.23
N TYR A 125 -19.88 -3.35 2.32
CA TYR A 125 -18.45 -3.70 2.32
C TYR A 125 -18.21 -5.04 3.01
N LEU A 126 -17.28 -5.80 2.45
CA LEU A 126 -16.68 -6.94 3.11
C LEU A 126 -15.19 -6.66 3.30
N PHE A 127 -14.78 -6.48 4.55
CA PHE A 127 -13.38 -6.35 4.92
C PHE A 127 -12.82 -7.71 5.29
N ILE A 128 -11.64 -8.05 4.76
CA ILE A 128 -10.93 -9.30 5.07
C ILE A 128 -9.54 -8.90 5.56
N ALA A 129 -9.28 -9.06 6.85
CA ALA A 129 -8.03 -8.71 7.49
C ALA A 129 -7.25 -9.93 7.92
N GLY A 130 -5.93 -9.91 7.75
CA GLY A 130 -5.00 -10.88 8.34
C GLY A 130 -3.99 -10.22 9.28
N GLY A 131 -4.14 -10.40 10.60
CA GLY A 131 -3.25 -9.81 11.60
C GLY A 131 -3.12 -8.29 11.43
N ILE A 132 -1.88 -7.79 11.21
CA ILE A 132 -1.61 -6.34 11.06
C ILE A 132 -2.25 -5.73 9.80
N GLY A 133 -2.71 -6.53 8.84
CA GLY A 133 -3.45 -6.06 7.67
C GLY A 133 -4.79 -5.39 7.97
N ILE A 134 -5.20 -5.37 9.23
CA ILE A 134 -6.36 -4.58 9.68
C ILE A 134 -6.08 -3.06 9.60
N THR A 135 -4.82 -2.63 9.64
CA THR A 135 -4.46 -1.20 9.78
C THR A 135 -5.04 -0.29 8.69
N PRO A 136 -4.98 -0.60 7.39
CA PRO A 136 -5.59 0.25 6.36
C PRO A 136 -7.12 0.18 6.38
N LEU A 137 -7.69 -0.90 6.92
CA LEU A 137 -9.14 -1.14 6.95
C LEU A 137 -9.85 -0.40 8.09
N LEU A 138 -9.14 -0.06 9.19
CA LEU A 138 -9.73 0.67 10.32
C LEU A 138 -10.36 2.01 9.90
N PRO A 139 -9.65 2.92 9.20
CA PRO A 139 -10.26 4.16 8.75
C PRO A 139 -11.36 3.93 7.70
N MET A 140 -11.30 2.84 6.90
CA MET A 140 -12.36 2.47 5.96
C MET A 140 -13.64 2.02 6.69
N MET A 141 -13.52 1.18 7.73
CA MET A 141 -14.65 0.76 8.57
C MET A 141 -15.30 1.97 9.26
N ARG A 142 -14.51 2.89 9.77
CA ARG A 142 -14.99 4.16 10.32
C ARG A 142 -15.77 4.97 9.29
N ALA A 143 -15.21 5.12 8.08
CA ALA A 143 -15.85 5.86 6.98
C ALA A 143 -17.15 5.19 6.51
N ALA A 144 -17.17 3.86 6.39
CA ALA A 144 -18.36 3.08 6.05
C ALA A 144 -19.48 3.31 7.07
N SER A 145 -19.16 3.22 8.37
CA SER A 145 -20.12 3.48 9.45
C SER A 145 -20.62 4.92 9.44
N GLY A 146 -19.71 5.88 9.24
CA GLY A 146 -20.07 7.31 9.14
C GLY A 146 -20.99 7.63 7.97
N ALA A 147 -20.89 6.86 6.87
CA ALA A 147 -21.75 6.97 5.71
C ALA A 147 -23.06 6.14 5.83
N GLY A 148 -23.27 5.41 6.93
CA GLY A 148 -24.42 4.52 7.11
C GLY A 148 -24.42 3.29 6.21
N ALA A 149 -23.26 2.93 5.63
CA ALA A 149 -23.12 1.73 4.82
C ALA A 149 -23.03 0.48 5.70
N ALA A 150 -23.60 -0.64 5.23
CA ALA A 150 -23.46 -1.92 5.89
C ALA A 150 -22.07 -2.51 5.63
N TRP A 151 -21.44 -3.06 6.65
CA TRP A 151 -20.15 -3.71 6.48
C TRP A 151 -19.96 -4.88 7.44
N SER A 152 -19.14 -5.83 7.01
CA SER A 152 -18.66 -6.94 7.84
C SER A 152 -17.14 -7.07 7.74
N LEU A 153 -16.51 -7.57 8.81
CA LEU A 153 -15.09 -7.88 8.89
C LEU A 153 -14.89 -9.37 9.17
N LEU A 154 -14.17 -10.06 8.28
CA LEU A 154 -13.62 -11.38 8.51
C LEU A 154 -12.16 -11.20 8.96
N PHE A 155 -11.90 -11.36 10.25
CA PHE A 155 -10.58 -11.11 10.81
C PHE A 155 -9.84 -12.42 11.09
N CYS A 156 -8.82 -12.70 10.28
CA CYS A 156 -7.95 -13.87 10.42
C CYS A 156 -6.78 -13.55 11.35
N ALA A 157 -6.65 -14.30 12.44
CA ALA A 157 -5.55 -14.18 13.38
C ALA A 157 -5.09 -15.59 13.82
N ARG A 158 -3.95 -15.70 14.52
CA ARG A 158 -3.54 -16.97 15.14
C ARG A 158 -4.38 -17.28 16.36
N SER A 159 -4.59 -16.27 17.21
CA SER A 159 -5.49 -16.30 18.36
C SER A 159 -6.17 -14.93 18.52
N ILE A 160 -7.13 -14.82 19.43
CA ILE A 160 -7.82 -13.55 19.73
C ILE A 160 -6.84 -12.52 20.32
N GLU A 161 -5.93 -12.98 21.18
CA GLU A 161 -4.90 -12.12 21.82
C GLU A 161 -3.89 -11.55 20.81
N GLN A 162 -3.79 -12.19 19.64
CA GLN A 162 -2.95 -11.77 18.52
C GLN A 162 -3.74 -11.05 17.41
N ALA A 163 -4.97 -10.62 17.70
CA ALA A 163 -5.79 -9.83 16.80
C ALA A 163 -5.71 -8.34 17.19
N PRO A 164 -4.76 -7.55 16.62
CA PRO A 164 -4.60 -6.15 17.01
C PRO A 164 -5.83 -5.33 16.62
N PHE A 165 -6.11 -4.27 17.38
CA PHE A 165 -7.21 -3.32 17.12
C PHE A 165 -8.62 -3.95 17.04
N LEU A 166 -8.80 -5.18 17.57
CA LEU A 166 -10.09 -5.89 17.48
C LEU A 166 -11.23 -5.13 18.16
N ASP A 167 -10.97 -4.59 19.35
CA ASP A 167 -12.00 -3.85 20.09
C ASP A 167 -12.36 -2.53 19.42
N GLU A 168 -11.38 -1.87 18.79
CA GLU A 168 -11.65 -0.68 17.95
C GLU A 168 -12.50 -1.03 16.74
N ALA A 169 -12.18 -2.11 16.03
CA ALA A 169 -12.97 -2.57 14.89
C ALA A 169 -14.42 -2.85 15.28
N ARG A 170 -14.64 -3.53 16.40
CA ARG A 170 -15.98 -3.80 16.96
C ARG A 170 -16.73 -2.53 17.32
N ALA A 171 -16.03 -1.53 17.87
CA ALA A 171 -16.62 -0.26 18.26
C ALA A 171 -17.17 0.56 17.08
N HIS A 172 -16.76 0.26 15.84
CA HIS A 172 -17.32 0.89 14.63
C HIS A 172 -18.70 0.37 14.24
N GLY A 173 -19.21 -0.71 14.87
CA GLY A 173 -20.63 -1.11 14.80
C GLY A 173 -21.01 -2.00 13.61
N GLY A 174 -20.06 -2.52 12.83
CA GLY A 174 -20.32 -3.56 11.84
C GLY A 174 -20.29 -4.98 12.42
N ASP A 175 -20.54 -5.97 11.56
CA ASP A 175 -20.44 -7.38 11.95
C ASP A 175 -18.97 -7.84 11.90
N VAL A 176 -18.43 -8.27 13.05
CA VAL A 176 -17.01 -8.67 13.18
C VAL A 176 -16.90 -10.13 13.59
N SER A 177 -16.42 -10.94 12.66
CA SER A 177 -16.13 -12.37 12.85
C SER A 177 -14.63 -12.61 12.92
N VAL A 178 -14.17 -13.25 14.01
CA VAL A 178 -12.75 -13.59 14.21
C VAL A 178 -12.51 -15.08 13.90
N HIS A 179 -11.56 -15.34 13.00
CA HIS A 179 -11.14 -16.68 12.60
C HIS A 179 -9.76 -16.98 13.19
N ALA A 180 -9.76 -17.60 14.38
CA ALA A 180 -8.55 -17.94 15.13
C ALA A 180 -8.01 -19.30 14.69
N SER A 181 -6.90 -19.35 13.96
CA SER A 181 -6.37 -20.60 13.40
C SER A 181 -5.89 -21.61 14.44
N GLN A 182 -5.39 -21.17 15.61
CA GLN A 182 -5.02 -22.04 16.72
C GLN A 182 -6.22 -22.72 17.37
N ALA A 183 -7.40 -22.11 17.31
CA ALA A 183 -8.65 -22.71 17.77
C ALA A 183 -9.33 -23.60 16.72
N GLY A 184 -8.68 -23.88 15.60
CA GLY A 184 -9.23 -24.64 14.47
C GLY A 184 -10.25 -23.90 13.63
N ALA A 185 -10.54 -22.63 13.93
CA ALA A 185 -11.49 -21.80 13.22
C ALA A 185 -10.81 -21.04 12.05
N ARG A 186 -10.39 -21.77 11.03
CA ARG A 186 -9.88 -21.14 9.80
C ARG A 186 -11.01 -20.66 8.93
N LEU A 187 -10.83 -19.47 8.32
CA LEU A 187 -11.76 -18.93 7.33
C LEU A 187 -11.76 -19.81 6.09
N ASP A 188 -12.92 -20.31 5.70
CA ASP A 188 -13.12 -20.87 4.37
C ASP A 188 -13.43 -19.75 3.39
N VAL A 189 -12.37 -19.20 2.79
CA VAL A 189 -12.44 -18.10 1.85
C VAL A 189 -13.28 -18.46 0.63
N THR A 190 -13.17 -19.72 0.13
CA THR A 190 -13.89 -20.19 -1.04
C THR A 190 -15.40 -20.16 -0.79
N GLN A 191 -15.84 -20.69 0.35
CA GLN A 191 -17.24 -20.67 0.73
C GLN A 191 -17.74 -19.23 0.95
N CYS A 192 -16.96 -18.37 1.61
CA CYS A 192 -17.37 -16.97 1.90
C CYS A 192 -17.56 -16.12 0.65
N LEU A 193 -16.80 -16.40 -0.42
CA LEU A 193 -16.79 -15.63 -1.67
C LEU A 193 -17.47 -16.36 -2.83
N ALA A 194 -18.07 -17.53 -2.60
CA ALA A 194 -18.71 -18.34 -3.64
C ALA A 194 -19.80 -17.59 -4.42
N GLU A 195 -20.54 -16.72 -3.74
CA GLU A 195 -21.62 -15.95 -4.33
C GLU A 195 -21.30 -14.46 -4.41
N VAL A 196 -21.42 -13.89 -5.61
CA VAL A 196 -21.29 -12.46 -5.83
C VAL A 196 -22.45 -11.73 -5.15
N ARG A 197 -22.12 -10.77 -4.29
CA ARG A 197 -23.10 -9.91 -3.62
C ARG A 197 -23.19 -8.56 -4.33
N PRO A 198 -24.26 -8.27 -5.07
CA PRO A 198 -24.39 -7.01 -5.81
C PRO A 198 -24.22 -5.78 -4.90
N GLY A 199 -23.46 -4.79 -5.36
CA GLY A 199 -23.21 -3.55 -4.61
C GLY A 199 -22.29 -3.72 -3.40
N THR A 200 -21.53 -4.83 -3.33
CA THR A 200 -20.52 -5.07 -2.29
C THR A 200 -19.11 -4.85 -2.85
N ILE A 201 -18.30 -4.09 -2.15
CA ILE A 201 -16.86 -3.97 -2.41
C ILE A 201 -16.11 -4.74 -1.32
N ILE A 202 -15.13 -5.54 -1.75
CA ILE A 202 -14.25 -6.32 -0.87
C ILE A 202 -12.92 -5.59 -0.76
N TYR A 203 -12.45 -5.38 0.47
CA TYR A 203 -11.12 -4.89 0.78
C TYR A 203 -10.35 -5.96 1.53
N CYS A 204 -9.21 -6.39 1.02
CA CYS A 204 -8.40 -7.43 1.63
C CYS A 204 -6.96 -6.95 1.88
N CYS A 205 -6.48 -7.15 3.11
CA CYS A 205 -5.08 -6.94 3.47
C CYS A 205 -4.64 -7.95 4.53
N GLY A 206 -3.47 -8.57 4.32
CA GLY A 206 -2.97 -9.60 5.24
C GLY A 206 -1.75 -10.36 4.70
N PRO A 207 -1.45 -11.53 5.28
CA PRO A 207 -0.38 -12.39 4.82
C PRO A 207 -0.63 -12.89 3.38
N GLU A 208 0.43 -13.15 2.64
CA GLU A 208 0.39 -13.61 1.25
C GLU A 208 -0.56 -14.80 1.04
N SER A 209 -0.55 -15.78 1.94
CA SER A 209 -1.44 -16.96 1.84
C SER A 209 -2.93 -16.60 1.89
N LEU A 210 -3.32 -15.60 2.70
CA LEU A 210 -4.70 -15.11 2.74
C LEU A 210 -5.02 -14.31 1.46
N MET A 211 -4.12 -13.43 1.05
CA MET A 211 -4.29 -12.59 -0.13
C MET A 211 -4.48 -13.43 -1.39
N THR A 212 -3.61 -14.42 -1.60
CA THR A 212 -3.70 -15.35 -2.73
C THR A 212 -4.98 -16.19 -2.70
N ALA A 213 -5.40 -16.65 -1.51
CA ALA A 213 -6.65 -17.40 -1.37
C ALA A 213 -7.87 -16.55 -1.72
N VAL A 214 -7.91 -15.29 -1.26
CA VAL A 214 -8.99 -14.34 -1.58
C VAL A 214 -9.00 -14.01 -3.07
N GLU A 215 -7.84 -13.75 -3.67
CA GLU A 215 -7.70 -13.46 -5.10
C GLU A 215 -8.23 -14.64 -5.96
N ALA A 216 -7.83 -15.86 -5.63
CA ALA A 216 -8.31 -17.06 -6.34
C ALA A 216 -9.81 -17.29 -6.16
N ALA A 217 -10.33 -17.14 -4.93
CA ALA A 217 -11.74 -17.36 -4.63
C ALA A 217 -12.65 -16.28 -5.20
N SER A 218 -12.12 -15.09 -5.47
CA SER A 218 -12.88 -13.95 -6.01
C SER A 218 -12.70 -13.72 -7.51
N ALA A 219 -12.04 -14.61 -8.23
CA ALA A 219 -11.76 -14.44 -9.68
C ALA A 219 -13.03 -14.27 -10.55
N HIS A 220 -14.18 -14.72 -10.07
CA HIS A 220 -15.48 -14.57 -10.73
C HIS A 220 -16.24 -13.29 -10.32
N TRP A 221 -15.69 -12.49 -9.39
CA TRP A 221 -16.31 -11.22 -9.00
C TRP A 221 -16.07 -10.15 -10.06
N PRO A 222 -16.99 -9.16 -10.21
CA PRO A 222 -16.82 -8.08 -11.18
C PRO A 222 -15.51 -7.31 -10.95
N GLU A 223 -14.87 -6.89 -12.03
CA GLU A 223 -13.64 -6.10 -11.98
C GLU A 223 -13.83 -4.84 -11.10
N GLY A 224 -12.80 -4.51 -10.32
CA GLY A 224 -12.79 -3.36 -9.42
C GLY A 224 -13.57 -3.54 -8.12
N THR A 225 -14.32 -4.65 -7.93
CA THR A 225 -15.07 -4.91 -6.70
C THR A 225 -14.24 -5.58 -5.60
N VAL A 226 -13.09 -6.15 -5.93
CA VAL A 226 -12.15 -6.75 -4.97
C VAL A 226 -10.84 -5.99 -5.04
N ARG A 227 -10.44 -5.43 -3.91
CA ARG A 227 -9.29 -4.56 -3.78
C ARG A 227 -8.31 -5.10 -2.75
N PHE A 228 -7.01 -5.00 -3.06
CA PHE A 228 -5.93 -5.57 -2.27
C PHE A 228 -4.89 -4.52 -1.91
N GLU A 229 -4.38 -4.57 -0.67
CA GLU A 229 -3.14 -3.89 -0.29
C GLU A 229 -2.10 -4.92 0.16
N TRP A 230 -0.98 -4.99 -0.56
CA TRP A 230 0.12 -5.91 -0.31
C TRP A 230 1.22 -5.21 0.51
N PHE A 231 1.55 -5.76 1.68
CA PHE A 231 2.65 -5.24 2.52
C PHE A 231 4.02 -5.82 2.20
N ALA A 232 4.05 -6.82 1.33
CA ALA A 232 5.27 -7.44 0.84
C ALA A 232 5.12 -7.76 -0.65
N PRO A 233 6.22 -7.82 -1.40
CA PRO A 233 6.20 -8.29 -2.78
C PRO A 233 5.60 -9.70 -2.86
N ARG A 234 4.89 -9.98 -3.93
CA ARG A 234 4.43 -11.36 -4.22
C ARG A 234 5.62 -12.26 -4.46
N ALA A 235 5.57 -13.49 -3.94
CA ALA A 235 6.56 -14.51 -4.29
C ALA A 235 6.53 -14.77 -5.80
N ARG A 236 7.70 -14.87 -6.40
CA ARG A 236 7.85 -15.21 -7.82
C ARG A 236 8.38 -16.62 -7.98
N PRO A 237 8.01 -17.31 -9.07
CA PRO A 237 8.68 -18.55 -9.43
C PRO A 237 10.18 -18.28 -9.60
N GLU A 238 11.02 -19.09 -8.95
CA GLU A 238 12.46 -19.07 -9.19
C GLU A 238 12.73 -19.48 -10.64
N GLY A 239 13.46 -18.66 -11.40
CA GLY A 239 13.98 -19.05 -12.71
C GLY A 239 13.73 -18.11 -13.88
N GLU A 240 12.89 -17.10 -13.76
CA GLU A 240 12.72 -16.12 -14.84
C GLU A 240 13.75 -14.97 -14.74
N ILE A 241 15.01 -15.29 -15.02
CA ILE A 241 16.00 -14.25 -15.34
C ILE A 241 15.70 -13.85 -16.79
N SER A 242 14.92 -12.78 -16.97
CA SER A 242 14.81 -12.13 -18.27
C SER A 242 16.21 -11.63 -18.67
N GLY A 243 16.60 -11.80 -19.93
CA GLY A 243 17.85 -11.29 -20.47
C GLY A 243 18.02 -9.78 -20.28
N GLY A 244 19.16 -9.24 -20.62
CA GLY A 244 19.35 -7.79 -20.74
C GLY A 244 18.41 -7.21 -21.80
N PHE A 245 18.00 -5.96 -21.61
CA PHE A 245 17.15 -5.21 -22.55
C PHE A 245 17.53 -3.74 -22.51
N ARG A 246 17.05 -2.98 -23.49
CA ARG A 246 17.33 -1.55 -23.63
C ARG A 246 16.16 -0.70 -23.15
N VAL A 247 16.47 0.38 -22.42
CA VAL A 247 15.54 1.46 -22.10
C VAL A 247 15.93 2.71 -22.88
N VAL A 248 14.98 3.25 -23.63
CA VAL A 248 15.12 4.54 -24.31
C VAL A 248 14.33 5.57 -23.50
N CYS A 249 15.02 6.60 -23.04
CA CYS A 249 14.49 7.71 -22.27
C CYS A 249 14.06 8.82 -23.23
N ALA A 250 12.74 8.99 -23.46
CA ALA A 250 12.24 9.85 -24.52
C ALA A 250 12.54 11.34 -24.30
N ARG A 251 12.54 11.81 -23.02
CA ARG A 251 12.79 13.22 -22.69
C ARG A 251 14.29 13.56 -22.72
N SER A 252 15.13 12.67 -22.17
CA SER A 252 16.58 12.90 -22.10
C SER A 252 17.32 12.47 -23.37
N GLY A 253 16.70 11.64 -24.21
CA GLY A 253 17.32 11.08 -25.42
C GLY A 253 18.37 9.99 -25.13
N LEU A 254 18.50 9.57 -23.87
CA LEU A 254 19.46 8.53 -23.48
C LEU A 254 18.95 7.14 -23.87
N SER A 255 19.89 6.24 -24.19
CA SER A 255 19.62 4.83 -24.44
C SER A 255 20.50 4.01 -23.53
N LEU A 256 19.88 3.26 -22.61
CA LEU A 256 20.53 2.59 -21.48
C LEU A 256 20.30 1.08 -21.56
N GLU A 257 21.33 0.30 -21.32
CA GLU A 257 21.23 -1.16 -21.20
C GLU A 257 20.91 -1.53 -19.74
N VAL A 258 19.90 -2.39 -19.54
CA VAL A 258 19.50 -2.92 -18.23
C VAL A 258 19.88 -4.39 -18.16
N MET A 259 20.88 -4.69 -17.33
CA MET A 259 21.37 -6.06 -17.15
C MET A 259 20.35 -6.91 -16.33
N PRO A 260 20.45 -8.25 -16.38
CA PRO A 260 19.51 -9.14 -15.68
C PRO A 260 19.34 -8.83 -14.18
N GLU A 261 20.43 -8.49 -13.51
CA GLU A 261 20.50 -8.21 -12.06
C GLU A 261 20.18 -6.77 -11.67
N GLN A 262 20.01 -5.87 -12.65
CA GLN A 262 19.73 -4.45 -12.42
C GLN A 262 18.24 -4.15 -12.55
N SER A 263 17.71 -3.23 -11.75
CA SER A 263 16.42 -2.61 -11.98
C SER A 263 16.53 -1.43 -12.96
N ILE A 264 15.44 -1.13 -13.66
CA ILE A 264 15.35 0.09 -14.49
C ILE A 264 15.60 1.32 -13.62
N LEU A 265 15.02 1.37 -12.41
CA LEU A 265 15.18 2.47 -11.45
C LEU A 265 16.67 2.72 -11.15
N GLN A 266 17.42 1.65 -10.89
CA GLN A 266 18.87 1.77 -10.62
C GLN A 266 19.61 2.36 -11.81
N VAL A 267 19.38 1.83 -13.01
CA VAL A 267 20.05 2.27 -14.24
C VAL A 267 19.72 3.73 -14.57
N LEU A 268 18.44 4.15 -14.39
CA LEU A 268 18.03 5.55 -14.57
C LEU A 268 18.72 6.48 -13.56
N THR A 269 18.78 6.06 -12.28
CA THR A 269 19.45 6.83 -11.22
C THR A 269 20.96 7.00 -11.50
N ASP A 270 21.63 5.92 -11.91
CA ASP A 270 23.06 5.94 -12.26
C ASP A 270 23.36 6.83 -13.48
N ALA A 271 22.39 6.97 -14.39
CA ALA A 271 22.45 7.88 -15.53
C ALA A 271 22.08 9.34 -15.20
N GLY A 272 21.77 9.66 -13.93
CA GLY A 272 21.40 10.99 -13.47
C GLY A 272 19.96 11.38 -13.76
N ILE A 273 19.10 10.41 -14.11
CA ILE A 273 17.64 10.62 -14.26
C ILE A 273 16.99 10.37 -12.91
N GLU A 274 16.46 11.43 -12.31
CA GLU A 274 15.79 11.35 -11.01
C GLU A 274 14.38 10.77 -11.15
N ILE A 275 14.16 9.60 -10.56
CA ILE A 275 12.83 9.00 -10.39
C ILE A 275 12.53 8.94 -8.90
N ALA A 276 11.31 9.35 -8.53
CA ALA A 276 10.86 9.22 -7.15
C ALA A 276 10.92 7.75 -6.71
N ARG A 277 11.46 7.49 -5.51
CA ARG A 277 11.64 6.13 -4.99
C ARG A 277 11.31 6.04 -3.50
N SER A 278 10.84 4.87 -3.08
CA SER A 278 10.55 4.58 -1.68
C SER A 278 10.81 3.11 -1.37
N CYS A 279 9.82 2.21 -1.57
CA CYS A 279 9.94 0.80 -1.14
C CYS A 279 10.94 -0.03 -1.95
N GLU A 280 11.15 0.30 -3.21
CA GLU A 280 11.94 -0.46 -4.20
C GLU A 280 11.52 -1.94 -4.33
N GLN A 281 10.26 -2.25 -3.98
CA GLN A 281 9.69 -3.59 -3.90
C GLN A 281 8.42 -3.77 -4.76
N GLY A 282 8.01 -2.75 -5.52
CA GLY A 282 6.80 -2.81 -6.36
C GLY A 282 5.48 -2.80 -5.60
N ILE A 283 5.45 -2.24 -4.38
CA ILE A 283 4.25 -2.20 -3.54
C ILE A 283 3.77 -0.79 -3.19
N CYS A 284 4.46 0.28 -3.65
CA CYS A 284 4.16 1.64 -3.22
C CYS A 284 3.81 2.63 -4.33
N GLY A 285 3.98 2.28 -5.59
CA GLY A 285 3.69 3.16 -6.72
C GLY A 285 4.65 4.32 -6.94
N THR A 286 5.55 4.63 -6.00
CA THR A 286 6.38 5.85 -6.03
C THR A 286 7.28 5.95 -7.29
N CYS A 287 7.75 4.81 -7.81
CA CYS A 287 8.61 4.75 -8.99
C CYS A 287 7.86 4.50 -10.30
N GLU A 288 6.59 4.90 -10.35
CA GLU A 288 5.78 4.80 -11.56
C GLU A 288 6.33 5.68 -12.67
N VAL A 289 6.37 5.12 -13.87
CA VAL A 289 6.78 5.82 -15.09
C VAL A 289 5.87 5.41 -16.23
N ARG A 290 5.55 6.37 -17.11
CA ARG A 290 4.76 6.12 -18.30
C ARG A 290 5.56 5.38 -19.35
N VAL A 291 4.94 4.37 -19.96
CA VAL A 291 5.50 3.59 -21.08
C VAL A 291 4.95 4.16 -22.37
N LEU A 292 5.85 4.50 -23.30
CA LEU A 292 5.47 5.02 -24.62
C LEU A 292 5.49 3.94 -25.69
N GLU A 293 6.48 3.01 -25.61
CA GLU A 293 6.59 1.90 -26.55
C GLU A 293 7.20 0.65 -25.84
N GLY A 294 6.88 -0.52 -26.36
CA GLY A 294 7.37 -1.82 -25.86
C GLY A 294 6.36 -2.49 -24.94
N GLU A 295 6.58 -3.76 -24.60
CA GLU A 295 5.72 -4.55 -23.74
C GLU A 295 6.38 -4.80 -22.38
N VAL A 296 5.66 -4.48 -21.30
CA VAL A 296 6.15 -4.58 -19.92
C VAL A 296 5.89 -5.96 -19.35
N ASP A 297 6.90 -6.55 -18.75
CA ASP A 297 6.79 -7.64 -17.79
C ASP A 297 6.52 -7.02 -16.39
N HIS A 298 5.24 -6.87 -16.08
CA HIS A 298 4.78 -6.29 -14.82
C HIS A 298 5.09 -7.19 -13.64
N ARG A 299 5.91 -6.69 -12.72
CA ARG A 299 6.37 -7.43 -11.55
C ARG A 299 5.97 -6.78 -10.23
N ASP A 300 5.18 -5.74 -10.26
CA ASP A 300 4.62 -5.06 -9.12
C ASP A 300 3.39 -5.80 -8.54
N SER A 301 2.95 -5.36 -7.36
CA SER A 301 1.75 -5.85 -6.68
C SER A 301 0.66 -4.79 -6.58
N ILE A 302 0.78 -3.67 -7.32
CA ILE A 302 -0.11 -2.51 -7.24
C ILE A 302 -1.09 -2.48 -8.38
N LEU A 303 -0.59 -2.61 -9.62
CA LEU A 303 -1.41 -2.45 -10.81
C LEU A 303 -2.50 -3.53 -10.88
N SER A 304 -3.72 -3.09 -11.19
CA SER A 304 -4.85 -3.95 -11.53
C SER A 304 -4.60 -4.72 -12.84
N ALA A 305 -5.44 -5.71 -13.12
CA ALA A 305 -5.36 -6.46 -14.38
C ALA A 305 -5.57 -5.56 -15.60
N SER A 306 -6.50 -4.60 -15.52
CA SER A 306 -6.78 -3.62 -16.59
C SER A 306 -5.59 -2.66 -16.81
N GLU A 307 -4.99 -2.13 -15.74
CA GLU A 307 -3.80 -1.27 -15.85
C GLU A 307 -2.61 -2.00 -16.45
N ARG A 308 -2.35 -3.26 -16.05
CA ARG A 308 -1.31 -4.09 -16.69
C ARG A 308 -1.61 -4.37 -18.15
N ALA A 309 -2.88 -4.62 -18.50
CA ALA A 309 -3.29 -4.86 -19.88
C ALA A 309 -3.19 -3.61 -20.75
N SER A 310 -3.38 -2.41 -20.19
CA SER A 310 -3.20 -1.14 -20.93
C SER A 310 -1.75 -0.89 -21.30
N ASN A 311 -0.80 -1.39 -20.51
CA ASN A 311 0.64 -1.24 -20.70
C ASN A 311 1.11 0.23 -20.77
N GLU A 312 0.35 1.15 -20.15
CA GLU A 312 0.64 2.59 -20.20
C GLU A 312 1.62 3.06 -19.15
N ILE A 313 1.72 2.33 -18.03
CA ILE A 313 2.57 2.66 -16.87
C ILE A 313 3.30 1.44 -16.35
N MET A 314 4.41 1.65 -15.65
CA MET A 314 5.16 0.59 -15.00
C MET A 314 5.85 1.04 -13.72
N MET A 315 6.14 0.09 -12.83
CA MET A 315 6.97 0.31 -11.65
C MET A 315 8.43 -0.02 -11.97
N THR A 316 9.27 1.01 -12.14
CA THR A 316 10.66 0.87 -12.62
C THR A 316 11.58 0.10 -11.66
N CYS A 317 11.22 -0.01 -10.37
CA CYS A 317 12.03 -0.71 -9.37
C CYS A 317 12.00 -2.24 -9.53
N VAL A 318 10.95 -2.81 -10.15
CA VAL A 318 10.78 -4.27 -10.22
C VAL A 318 10.40 -4.79 -11.62
N SER A 319 9.65 -4.00 -12.41
CA SER A 319 9.17 -4.43 -13.72
C SER A 319 10.28 -4.39 -14.78
N ARG A 320 10.15 -5.17 -15.83
CA ARG A 320 11.15 -5.33 -16.89
C ARG A 320 10.48 -5.27 -18.27
N ALA A 321 11.27 -5.37 -19.33
CA ALA A 321 10.76 -5.58 -20.69
C ALA A 321 10.48 -7.07 -20.94
N LYS A 322 9.38 -7.39 -21.64
CA LYS A 322 9.17 -8.71 -22.25
C LYS A 322 9.98 -8.84 -23.54
N GLY A 323 10.20 -7.74 -24.24
CA GLY A 323 10.96 -7.68 -25.50
C GLY A 323 12.38 -7.14 -25.30
N ALA A 324 13.00 -6.74 -26.42
CA ALA A 324 14.38 -6.24 -26.45
C ALA A 324 14.52 -4.78 -25.94
N SER A 325 13.41 -4.02 -25.90
CA SER A 325 13.46 -2.61 -25.47
C SER A 325 12.12 -2.08 -24.98
N LEU A 326 12.22 -1.01 -24.16
CA LEU A 326 11.11 -0.14 -23.75
C LEU A 326 11.46 1.32 -24.05
N VAL A 327 10.47 2.12 -24.41
CA VAL A 327 10.57 3.58 -24.47
C VAL A 327 9.77 4.17 -23.31
N LEU A 328 10.45 4.92 -22.44
CA LEU A 328 9.87 5.51 -21.24
C LEU A 328 9.82 7.04 -21.32
N ASP A 329 8.80 7.64 -20.75
CA ASP A 329 8.60 9.10 -20.70
C ASP A 329 9.44 9.75 -19.58
N VAL A 330 10.77 9.64 -19.70
CA VAL A 330 11.77 10.16 -18.74
C VAL A 330 12.93 10.85 -19.46
#